data_3e743bf022e8b7e5e94e498e055a0754
#
_entry.id   3e743bf022e8b7e5e94e498e055a0754
#
_cell.length_a   1.000
_cell.length_b   1.000
_cell.length_c   1.000
_cell.angle_alpha   90.00
_cell.angle_beta   90.00
_cell.angle_gamma   90.00
#
_symmetry.space_group_name_H-M   'P 1'
#
loop_
_entity.id
_entity.type
_entity.pdbx_description
1 polymer ?
#
loop_
_entity_poly.entity_id
_entity_poly.type
_entity_poly.pdbx_seq_one_letter_code
_entity_poly.pdbx_strand_id
1 'polypeptide(L)'
;MTTLTNALESRLGYQLRRASAVMMADLARELADLDLRPAEVTTLLVIGENPDCSQTEVGHALAIKRANMVPIIARLMDRGFVARTRADGRSHALTLTDQGRRMADEANQRIAAHEAAMRWLASSAILR
;
A
#
# COMPACT_ATOMS: atom_id res chain seq x y z
N MET A 1 26.43 -25.16 -14.19
CA MET A 1 25.39 -24.64 -13.30
C MET A 1 24.15 -25.52 -13.41
N THR A 2 23.69 -26.11 -12.31
CA THR A 2 22.54 -26.99 -12.31
C THR A 2 21.27 -26.16 -12.23
N THR A 3 20.40 -26.29 -13.23
CA THR A 3 19.08 -25.64 -13.20
C THR A 3 18.12 -26.50 -12.38
N LEU A 4 17.54 -25.91 -11.35
CA LEU A 4 16.56 -26.61 -10.52
C LEU A 4 15.22 -26.68 -11.26
N THR A 5 14.59 -27.85 -11.20
CA THR A 5 13.22 -28.01 -11.68
C THR A 5 12.26 -27.57 -10.57
N ASN A 6 11.36 -26.66 -10.92
CA ASN A 6 10.33 -26.19 -9.98
C ASN A 6 8.97 -26.74 -10.38
N ALA A 7 8.51 -27.74 -9.65
CA ALA A 7 7.23 -28.40 -9.91
C ALA A 7 6.01 -27.48 -9.67
N LEU A 8 6.21 -26.32 -9.05
CA LEU A 8 5.14 -25.35 -8.75
C LEU A 8 4.86 -24.38 -9.89
N GLU A 9 5.74 -24.28 -10.89
CA GLU A 9 5.64 -23.27 -11.96
C GLU A 9 4.32 -23.29 -12.71
N SER A 10 3.69 -24.46 -12.86
CA SER A 10 2.41 -24.59 -13.52
C SER A 10 1.20 -24.36 -12.61
N ARG A 11 1.41 -24.17 -11.31
CA ARG A 11 0.33 -23.98 -10.34
C ARG A 11 -0.15 -22.53 -10.34
N LEU A 12 -1.46 -22.34 -10.50
CA LEU A 12 -2.07 -21.02 -10.58
C LEU A 12 -1.76 -20.14 -9.34
N GLY A 13 -1.92 -20.69 -8.14
CA GLY A 13 -1.65 -19.95 -6.92
C GLY A 13 -0.21 -19.46 -6.82
N TYR A 14 0.72 -20.31 -7.26
CA TYR A 14 2.15 -19.97 -7.30
C TYR A 14 2.43 -18.86 -8.33
N GLN A 15 1.81 -18.95 -9.52
CA GLN A 15 1.94 -17.93 -10.57
C GLN A 15 1.40 -16.58 -10.11
N LEU A 16 0.24 -16.57 -9.47
CA LEU A 16 -0.35 -15.34 -8.91
C LEU A 16 0.53 -14.73 -7.84
N ARG A 17 1.07 -15.56 -6.96
CA ARG A 17 2.00 -15.09 -5.92
C ARG A 17 3.25 -14.46 -6.53
N ARG A 18 3.83 -15.09 -7.55
CA ARG A 18 5.02 -14.53 -8.23
C ARG A 18 4.70 -13.23 -8.96
N ALA A 19 3.58 -13.18 -9.66
CA ALA A 19 3.14 -11.96 -10.34
C ALA A 19 2.92 -10.82 -9.35
N SER A 20 2.26 -11.11 -8.23
CA SER A 20 2.06 -10.13 -7.15
C SER A 20 3.40 -9.64 -6.58
N ALA A 21 4.35 -10.55 -6.34
CA ALA A 21 5.67 -10.18 -5.81
C ALA A 21 6.42 -9.23 -6.76
N VAL A 22 6.36 -9.49 -8.06
CA VAL A 22 6.97 -8.62 -9.08
C VAL A 22 6.32 -7.25 -9.10
N MET A 23 4.99 -7.20 -9.09
CA MET A 23 4.24 -5.94 -9.07
C MET A 23 4.53 -5.12 -7.81
N MET A 24 4.56 -5.77 -6.65
CA MET A 24 4.83 -5.08 -5.38
C MET A 24 6.27 -4.57 -5.30
N ALA A 25 7.23 -5.31 -5.83
CA ALA A 25 8.62 -4.85 -5.91
C ALA A 25 8.76 -3.62 -6.83
N ASP A 26 8.07 -3.62 -7.95
CA ASP A 26 8.05 -2.48 -8.88
C ASP A 26 7.38 -1.27 -8.25
N LEU A 27 6.24 -1.46 -7.59
CA LEU A 27 5.55 -0.39 -6.87
C LEU A 27 6.45 0.20 -5.77
N ALA A 28 7.17 -0.64 -5.04
CA ALA A 28 8.10 -0.18 -4.01
C ALA A 28 9.20 0.73 -4.61
N ARG A 29 9.69 0.42 -5.81
CA ARG A 29 10.64 1.29 -6.52
C ARG A 29 10.02 2.62 -6.92
N GLU A 30 8.78 2.60 -7.41
CA GLU A 30 8.05 3.83 -7.78
C GLU A 30 7.81 4.76 -6.58
N LEU A 31 7.71 4.21 -5.39
CA LEU A 31 7.46 4.95 -4.16
C LEU A 31 8.72 5.29 -3.37
N ALA A 32 9.88 4.78 -3.80
CA ALA A 32 11.12 4.85 -3.01
C ALA A 32 11.59 6.28 -2.72
N ASP A 33 11.44 7.20 -3.68
CA ASP A 33 11.83 8.59 -3.52
C ASP A 33 10.89 9.37 -2.59
N LEU A 34 9.69 8.86 -2.34
CA LEU A 34 8.77 9.38 -1.33
C LEU A 34 9.13 8.90 0.08
N ASP A 35 10.05 7.96 0.19
CA ASP A 35 10.41 7.29 1.44
C ASP A 35 9.18 6.69 2.13
N LEU A 36 8.34 6.04 1.33
CA LEU A 36 7.14 5.35 1.79
C LEU A 36 7.13 3.91 1.27
N ARG A 37 6.81 2.98 2.16
CA ARG A 37 6.58 1.58 1.81
C ARG A 37 5.15 1.41 1.32
N PRO A 38 4.86 0.40 0.48
CA PRO A 38 3.50 0.16 -0.01
C PRO A 38 2.44 0.08 1.10
N ALA A 39 2.74 -0.59 2.23
CA ALA A 39 1.81 -0.68 3.36
C ALA A 39 1.54 0.68 4.02
N GLU A 40 2.53 1.56 4.04
CA GLU A 40 2.37 2.92 4.56
C GLU A 40 1.49 3.77 3.63
N VAL A 41 1.70 3.63 2.34
CA VAL A 41 0.89 4.31 1.32
C VAL A 41 -0.56 3.87 1.38
N THR A 42 -0.82 2.57 1.38
CA THR A 42 -2.21 2.07 1.45
C THR A 42 -2.91 2.51 2.72
N THR A 43 -2.19 2.54 3.84
CA THR A 43 -2.71 3.06 5.11
C THR A 43 -3.08 4.55 5.00
N LEU A 44 -2.18 5.35 4.43
CA LEU A 44 -2.40 6.77 4.21
C LEU A 44 -3.65 7.02 3.35
N LEU A 45 -3.81 6.27 2.27
CA LEU A 45 -4.94 6.41 1.36
C LEU A 45 -6.27 6.02 2.02
N VAL A 46 -6.29 4.93 2.78
CA VAL A 46 -7.51 4.49 3.49
C VAL A 46 -7.93 5.52 4.54
N ILE A 47 -6.99 6.08 5.28
CA ILE A 47 -7.29 7.14 6.26
C ILE A 47 -7.85 8.37 5.54
N GLY A 48 -7.30 8.74 4.40
CA GLY A 48 -7.77 9.89 3.62
C GLY A 48 -9.20 9.75 3.12
N GLU A 49 -9.59 8.54 2.75
CA GLU A 49 -10.96 8.24 2.30
C GLU A 49 -11.94 8.08 3.45
N ASN A 50 -11.45 7.84 4.66
CA ASN A 50 -12.26 7.55 5.84
C ASN A 50 -11.84 8.43 7.01
N PRO A 51 -12.12 9.74 6.97
CA PRO A 51 -11.77 10.63 8.09
C PRO A 51 -12.38 10.13 9.39
N ASP A 52 -11.63 10.27 10.47
CA ASP A 52 -12.03 9.84 11.82
C ASP A 52 -12.13 8.32 12.00
N CYS A 53 -11.52 7.54 11.12
CA CYS A 53 -11.44 6.08 11.27
C CYS A 53 -10.50 5.70 12.43
N SER A 54 -10.71 4.51 12.97
CA SER A 54 -9.83 3.95 13.98
C SER A 54 -8.69 3.14 13.35
N GLN A 55 -7.61 2.98 14.09
CA GLN A 55 -6.50 2.11 13.68
C GLN A 55 -6.96 0.67 13.46
N THR A 56 -7.89 0.17 14.28
CA THR A 56 -8.47 -1.16 14.13
C THR A 56 -9.23 -1.30 12.82
N GLU A 57 -10.06 -0.31 12.47
CA GLU A 57 -10.80 -0.30 11.21
C GLU A 57 -9.87 -0.32 10.00
N VAL A 58 -8.78 0.46 10.03
CA VAL A 58 -7.80 0.46 8.95
C VAL A 58 -7.09 -0.89 8.84
N GLY A 59 -6.71 -1.48 9.96
CA GLY A 59 -6.09 -2.80 9.98
C GLY A 59 -6.99 -3.88 9.38
N HIS A 60 -8.28 -3.85 9.69
CA HIS A 60 -9.25 -4.75 9.10
C HIS A 60 -9.39 -4.54 7.59
N ALA A 61 -9.51 -3.29 7.15
CA ALA A 61 -9.67 -2.97 5.74
C ALA A 61 -8.48 -3.45 4.89
N LEU A 62 -7.27 -3.37 5.44
CA LEU A 62 -6.04 -3.71 4.74
C LEU A 62 -5.52 -5.12 5.05
N ALA A 63 -6.23 -5.88 5.89
CA ALA A 63 -5.80 -7.20 6.36
C ALA A 63 -4.40 -7.16 6.99
N ILE A 64 -4.12 -6.11 7.74
CA ILE A 64 -2.88 -5.91 8.48
C ILE A 64 -3.13 -6.21 9.95
N LYS A 65 -2.30 -7.06 10.54
CA LYS A 65 -2.41 -7.42 11.95
C LYS A 65 -2.17 -6.19 12.83
N ARG A 66 -2.88 -6.14 13.97
CA ARG A 66 -2.81 -5.03 14.93
C ARG A 66 -1.38 -4.66 15.31
N ALA A 67 -0.53 -5.66 15.58
CA ALA A 67 0.87 -5.43 15.94
C ALA A 67 1.68 -4.75 14.83
N ASN A 68 1.31 -5.02 13.57
CA ASN A 68 1.98 -4.43 12.40
C ASN A 68 1.46 -3.03 12.06
N MET A 69 0.23 -2.71 12.48
CA MET A 69 -0.33 -1.36 12.30
C MET A 69 0.35 -0.32 13.19
N VAL A 70 0.75 -0.69 14.40
CA VAL A 70 1.33 0.24 15.37
C VAL A 70 2.54 1.00 14.80
N PRO A 71 3.58 0.34 14.27
CA PRO A 71 4.73 1.07 13.71
C PRO A 71 4.38 1.85 12.44
N ILE A 72 3.42 1.39 11.64
CA ILE A 72 2.98 2.10 10.43
C ILE A 72 2.37 3.45 10.83
N ILE A 73 1.42 3.45 11.74
CA ILE A 73 0.76 4.69 12.22
C ILE A 73 1.77 5.61 12.91
N ALA A 74 2.63 5.07 13.76
CA ALA A 74 3.64 5.86 14.45
C ALA A 74 4.55 6.58 13.46
N ARG A 75 5.00 5.91 12.42
CA ARG A 75 5.86 6.49 11.39
C ARG A 75 5.12 7.57 10.59
N LEU A 76 3.88 7.34 10.21
CA LEU A 76 3.09 8.33 9.49
C LEU A 76 2.83 9.59 10.34
N MET A 77 2.61 9.41 11.64
CA MET A 77 2.48 10.52 12.58
C MET A 77 3.80 11.29 12.73
N ASP A 78 4.92 10.59 12.87
CA ASP A 78 6.24 11.21 12.99
C ASP A 78 6.60 12.04 11.75
N ARG A 79 6.16 11.61 10.59
CA ARG A 79 6.37 12.34 9.34
C ARG A 79 5.37 13.48 9.13
N GLY A 80 4.43 13.65 10.04
CA GLY A 80 3.44 14.72 9.99
C GLY A 80 2.31 14.52 8.99
N PHE A 81 2.06 13.29 8.55
CA PHE A 81 1.01 12.98 7.57
C PHE A 81 -0.32 12.61 8.20
N VAL A 82 -0.30 12.07 9.41
CA VAL A 82 -1.48 11.57 10.12
C VAL A 82 -1.52 12.21 11.51
N ALA A 83 -2.70 12.57 11.95
CA ALA A 83 -2.95 13.08 13.30
C ALA A 83 -4.02 12.22 13.98
N ARG A 84 -3.90 12.10 15.30
CA ARG A 84 -4.96 11.54 16.15
C ARG A 84 -5.83 12.67 16.66
N THR A 85 -7.13 12.51 16.49
CA THR A 85 -8.11 13.48 16.97
C THR A 85 -9.13 12.79 17.86
N ARG A 86 -9.90 13.57 18.63
CA ARG A 86 -11.08 13.08 19.32
C ARG A 86 -12.30 13.40 18.46
N ALA A 87 -13.04 12.38 18.06
CA ALA A 87 -14.32 12.54 17.41
C ALA A 87 -15.36 11.66 18.11
N ASP A 88 -16.49 12.22 18.43
CA ASP A 88 -17.68 11.51 18.97
C ASP A 88 -17.36 10.55 20.14
N GLY A 89 -16.54 10.99 21.11
CA GLY A 89 -16.17 10.19 22.27
C GLY A 89 -15.14 9.11 22.00
N ARG A 90 -14.67 8.96 20.78
CA ARG A 90 -13.56 8.06 20.41
C ARG A 90 -12.24 8.77 20.69
N SER A 91 -11.38 8.17 21.50
CA SER A 91 -10.12 8.78 21.91
C SER A 91 -9.01 8.75 20.85
N HIS A 92 -9.20 8.06 19.71
CA HIS A 92 -8.14 7.79 18.74
C HIS A 92 -8.63 7.74 17.29
N ALA A 93 -9.34 8.77 16.87
CA ALA A 93 -9.71 8.94 15.47
C ALA A 93 -8.50 9.41 14.65
N LEU A 94 -8.28 8.81 13.50
CA LEU A 94 -7.17 9.14 12.61
C LEU A 94 -7.66 10.02 11.47
N THR A 95 -6.89 11.06 11.15
CA THR A 95 -7.15 11.95 10.01
C THR A 95 -5.84 12.28 9.32
N LEU A 96 -5.90 12.66 8.04
CA LEU A 96 -4.75 13.21 7.36
C LEU A 96 -4.56 14.68 7.74
N THR A 97 -3.33 15.09 7.89
CA THR A 97 -2.95 16.51 7.92
C THR A 97 -2.98 17.08 6.50
N ASP A 98 -2.84 18.40 6.33
CA ASP A 98 -2.71 18.99 5.01
C ASP A 98 -1.51 18.42 4.24
N GLN A 99 -0.39 18.21 4.93
CA GLN A 99 0.79 17.57 4.37
C GLN A 99 0.50 16.11 3.98
N GLY A 100 -0.26 15.39 4.81
CA GLY A 100 -0.69 14.02 4.52
C GLY A 100 -1.58 13.94 3.27
N ARG A 101 -2.48 14.89 3.08
CA ARG A 101 -3.31 14.95 1.87
C ARG A 101 -2.48 15.16 0.62
N ARG A 102 -1.50 16.07 0.66
CA ARG A 102 -0.59 16.28 -0.48
C ARG A 102 0.23 15.03 -0.79
N MET A 103 0.71 14.34 0.23
CA MET A 103 1.45 13.09 0.04
C MET A 103 0.55 11.98 -0.50
N ALA A 104 -0.69 11.89 -0.03
CA ALA A 104 -1.66 10.92 -0.54
C ALA A 104 -1.95 11.15 -2.03
N ASP A 105 -2.12 12.40 -2.45
CA ASP A 105 -2.33 12.76 -3.85
C ASP A 105 -1.14 12.35 -4.72
N GLU A 106 0.07 12.65 -4.27
CA GLU A 106 1.30 12.25 -4.98
C GLU A 106 1.41 10.73 -5.08
N ALA A 107 1.16 10.02 -3.99
CA ALA A 107 1.19 8.56 -3.97
C ALA A 107 0.14 7.96 -4.91
N ASN A 108 -1.07 8.52 -4.95
CA ASN A 108 -2.13 8.09 -5.87
C ASN A 108 -1.70 8.24 -7.33
N GLN A 109 -1.04 9.33 -7.67
CA GLN A 109 -0.52 9.54 -9.04
C GLN A 109 0.52 8.48 -9.41
N ARG A 110 1.40 8.14 -8.46
CA ARG A 110 2.42 7.09 -8.66
C ARG A 110 1.78 5.73 -8.87
N ILE A 111 0.78 5.39 -8.05
CA ILE A 111 0.03 4.13 -8.17
C ILE A 111 -0.69 4.06 -9.51
N ALA A 112 -1.36 5.14 -9.92
CA ALA A 112 -2.07 5.17 -11.19
C ALA A 112 -1.13 4.96 -12.37
N ALA A 113 0.04 5.58 -12.36
CA ALA A 113 1.05 5.40 -13.39
C ALA A 113 1.59 3.96 -13.42
N HIS A 114 1.85 3.38 -12.25
CA HIS A 114 2.29 2.00 -12.12
C HIS A 114 1.24 1.02 -12.66
N GLU A 115 -0.02 1.20 -12.29
CA GLU A 115 -1.13 0.37 -12.76
C GLU A 115 -1.29 0.46 -14.28
N ALA A 116 -1.20 1.64 -14.85
CA ALA A 116 -1.28 1.84 -16.31
C ALA A 116 -0.16 1.09 -17.04
N ALA A 117 1.07 1.16 -16.53
CA ALA A 117 2.21 0.45 -17.10
C ALA A 117 2.04 -1.07 -17.01
N MET A 118 1.56 -1.57 -15.87
CA MET A 118 1.32 -3.00 -15.69
C MET A 118 0.22 -3.53 -16.60
N ARG A 119 -0.87 -2.78 -16.77
CA ARG A 119 -1.96 -3.14 -17.68
C ARG A 119 -1.48 -3.17 -19.14
N TRP A 120 -0.66 -2.22 -19.54
CA TRP A 120 -0.08 -2.20 -20.89
C TRP A 120 0.78 -3.43 -21.15
N LEU A 121 1.65 -3.79 -20.18
CA LEU A 121 2.50 -4.98 -20.29
C LEU A 121 1.67 -6.26 -20.38
N ALA A 122 0.64 -6.39 -19.53
CA ALA A 122 -0.26 -7.55 -19.56
C ALA A 122 -0.98 -7.67 -20.90
N SER A 123 -1.52 -6.57 -21.44
CA SER A 123 -2.19 -6.55 -22.74
C SER A 123 -1.24 -6.93 -23.86
N SER A 124 -0.01 -6.41 -23.85
CA SER A 124 1.00 -6.71 -24.86
C SER A 124 1.43 -8.18 -24.83
N ALA A 125 1.48 -8.79 -23.66
CA ALA A 125 1.81 -10.20 -23.48
C ALA A 125 0.70 -11.11 -24.03
N ILE A 126 -0.58 -10.72 -23.83
CA ILE A 126 -1.74 -11.51 -24.30
C ILE A 126 -1.85 -11.47 -25.83
N LEU A 127 -1.47 -10.35 -26.45
CA LEU A 127 -1.58 -10.17 -27.90
C LEU A 127 -0.42 -10.81 -28.69
N ARG A 128 0.53 -11.39 -28.02
CA ARG A 128 1.63 -12.13 -28.64
C ARG A 128 1.32 -13.62 -28.66
#